data_fe547ce87d5e0ac6a957445c95903981
#
_entry.id   fe547ce87d5e0ac6a957445c95903981
#
_cell.length_a   1.000
_cell.length_b   1.000
_cell.length_c   1.000
_cell.angle_alpha   90.00
_cell.angle_beta   90.00
_cell.angle_gamma   90.00
#
_symmetry.space_group_name_H-M   'P 1'
#
loop_
_entity.id
_entity.type
_entity.pdbx_description
1 polymer ?
#
loop_
_entity_poly.entity_id
_entity_poly.type
_entity_poly.pdbx_seq_one_letter_code
_entity_poly.pdbx_strand_id
1 'polypeptide(L)'
;MDNTVNNFMPRIGDLAPDFDVITTIGPLNFSSYNKGNWVILFSHPADFTPVCTTEMMGFAKEKDFFASHNTKLIGLSIDSIHAHIAWVNAVQEKTGVLFEFPIIADIDMKISKLYGMLQP
;
A
#
# COMPACT_ATOMS: atom_id res chain seq x y z
N MET A 1 -8.26 27.47 11.33
CA MET A 1 -7.82 26.93 11.19
C MET A 1 -6.88 26.41 11.06
N ASP A 2 -6.83 25.87 11.05
CA ASP A 2 -5.56 25.60 11.35
C ASP A 2 -4.90 24.81 10.32
N ASN A 3 -4.23 25.49 9.48
CA ASN A 3 -3.64 24.93 8.30
C ASN A 3 -2.44 24.05 8.60
N THR A 4 -1.94 24.06 9.82
CA THR A 4 -0.80 23.24 10.18
C THR A 4 -1.11 21.75 10.02
N VAL A 5 -2.37 21.38 10.19
CA VAL A 5 -2.79 20.00 10.01
C VAL A 5 -2.53 19.51 8.59
N ASN A 6 -2.68 20.39 7.60
CA ASN A 6 -2.52 20.04 6.20
C ASN A 6 -1.07 19.78 5.81
N ASN A 7 -0.14 20.23 6.63
CA ASN A 7 1.29 20.07 6.38
C ASN A 7 1.90 18.97 7.25
N PHE A 8 1.06 18.22 7.92
CA PHE A 8 1.54 17.15 8.79
C PHE A 8 2.23 16.07 7.97
N MET A 9 3.39 15.67 8.44
CA MET A 9 4.12 14.54 7.91
C MET A 9 4.63 13.73 9.10
N PRO A 10 4.28 12.45 9.21
CA PRO A 10 4.82 11.62 10.28
C PRO A 10 6.34 11.56 10.22
N ARG A 11 6.96 11.69 11.36
CA ARG A 11 8.42 11.63 11.49
C ARG A 11 8.80 10.32 12.17
N ILE A 12 10.08 9.98 12.07
CA ILE A 12 10.59 8.79 12.74
C ILE A 12 10.31 8.90 14.23
N GLY A 13 9.68 7.87 14.80
CA GLY A 13 9.28 7.86 16.20
C GLY A 13 7.86 8.30 16.46
N ASP A 14 7.22 8.95 15.49
CA ASP A 14 5.82 9.34 15.63
C ASP A 14 4.90 8.14 15.50
N LEU A 15 3.72 8.26 16.14
CA LEU A 15 2.67 7.25 15.96
C LEU A 15 2.17 7.33 14.52
N ALA A 16 2.12 6.18 13.85
CA ALA A 16 1.59 6.11 12.48
C ALA A 16 0.09 6.44 12.49
N PRO A 17 -0.36 7.37 11.62
CA PRO A 17 -1.80 7.67 11.53
C PRO A 17 -2.62 6.44 11.17
N ASP A 18 -3.75 6.26 11.87
CA ASP A 18 -4.68 5.18 11.57
C ASP A 18 -5.59 5.55 10.40
N PHE A 19 -6.14 4.55 9.72
CA PHE A 19 -7.06 4.79 8.60
C PHE A 19 -7.90 3.56 8.29
N ASP A 20 -9.02 3.81 7.62
CA ASP A 20 -9.89 2.77 7.08
C ASP A 20 -9.96 2.96 5.57
N VAL A 21 -9.73 1.91 4.80
CA VAL A 21 -9.67 1.99 3.35
C VAL A 21 -10.18 0.72 2.69
N ILE A 22 -10.41 0.82 1.37
CA ILE A 22 -10.70 -0.33 0.52
C ILE A 22 -9.41 -0.76 -0.15
N THR A 23 -9.15 -2.05 -0.13
CA THR A 23 -7.96 -2.64 -0.77
C THR A 23 -8.35 -3.78 -1.68
N THR A 24 -7.37 -4.34 -2.37
CA THR A 24 -7.57 -5.51 -3.23
C THR A 24 -8.05 -6.74 -2.48
N ILE A 25 -7.89 -6.78 -1.17
CA ILE A 25 -8.37 -7.91 -0.36
C ILE A 25 -9.56 -7.51 0.53
N GLY A 26 -10.20 -6.38 0.25
CA GLY A 26 -11.39 -5.91 0.94
C GLY A 26 -11.13 -4.73 1.86
N PRO A 27 -12.12 -4.36 2.68
CA PRO A 27 -11.95 -3.28 3.64
C PRO A 27 -10.83 -3.58 4.63
N LEU A 28 -10.07 -2.54 5.01
CA LEU A 28 -8.93 -2.71 5.89
C LEU A 28 -8.84 -1.53 6.85
N ASN A 29 -8.67 -1.84 8.14
CA ASN A 29 -8.33 -0.84 9.15
C ASN A 29 -6.86 -1.04 9.50
N PHE A 30 -6.07 0.01 9.39
CA PHE A 30 -4.62 -0.07 9.53
C PHE A 30 -4.19 -0.56 10.92
N SER A 31 -4.75 0.00 11.98
CA SER A 31 -4.32 -0.37 13.33
C SER A 31 -4.65 -1.82 13.67
N SER A 32 -5.71 -2.36 13.10
CA SER A 32 -6.02 -3.79 13.25
C SER A 32 -5.06 -4.65 12.43
N TYR A 33 -4.72 -4.18 11.23
CA TYR A 33 -3.85 -4.92 10.32
C TYR A 33 -2.43 -5.02 10.86
N ASN A 34 -1.92 -3.93 11.47
CA ASN A 34 -0.53 -3.91 11.95
C ASN A 34 -0.35 -4.48 13.34
N LYS A 35 -1.41 -4.87 14.01
CA LYS A 35 -1.34 -5.31 15.39
C LYS A 35 -0.36 -6.49 15.56
N GLY A 36 0.68 -6.26 16.35
CA GLY A 36 1.71 -7.28 16.59
C GLY A 36 2.67 -7.49 15.43
N ASN A 37 2.64 -6.64 14.40
CA ASN A 37 3.49 -6.78 13.22
C ASN A 37 4.10 -5.46 12.81
N TRP A 38 5.25 -5.54 12.14
CA TRP A 38 5.79 -4.43 11.39
C TRP A 38 5.01 -4.31 10.08
N VAL A 39 4.85 -3.09 9.56
CA VAL A 39 4.21 -2.86 8.27
C VAL A 39 5.10 -1.96 7.43
N ILE A 40 5.32 -2.37 6.19
CA ILE A 40 5.96 -1.53 5.18
C ILE A 40 4.85 -1.02 4.27
N LEU A 41 4.56 0.28 4.37
CA LEU A 41 3.61 0.96 3.49
C LEU A 41 4.40 1.64 2.39
N PHE A 42 4.14 1.29 1.15
CA PHE A 42 4.88 1.85 0.02
C PHE A 42 3.91 2.25 -1.08
N SER A 43 4.27 3.32 -1.80
CA SER A 43 3.47 3.80 -2.92
C SER A 43 4.11 3.40 -4.24
N HIS A 44 3.28 3.27 -5.26
CA HIS A 44 3.76 3.10 -6.64
C HIS A 44 2.96 4.05 -7.55
N PRO A 45 3.58 4.53 -8.66
CA PRO A 45 2.95 5.59 -9.45
C PRO A 45 1.73 5.15 -10.24
N ALA A 46 1.72 3.93 -10.77
CA ALA A 46 0.60 3.45 -11.56
C ALA A 46 0.66 1.94 -11.74
N ASP A 47 -0.52 1.32 -11.86
CA ASP A 47 -0.61 -0.09 -12.20
C ASP A 47 -0.20 -0.29 -13.68
N PHE A 48 0.11 -1.53 -14.05
CA PHE A 48 0.40 -1.93 -15.42
C PHE A 48 1.69 -1.34 -16.02
N THR A 49 2.49 -0.59 -15.25
CA THR A 49 3.79 -0.15 -15.76
C THR A 49 4.82 -1.26 -15.57
N PRO A 50 5.75 -1.46 -16.54
CA PRO A 50 6.70 -2.58 -16.43
C PRO A 50 7.60 -2.54 -15.19
N VAL A 51 8.11 -1.35 -14.85
CA VAL A 51 9.01 -1.21 -13.70
C VAL A 51 8.27 -1.49 -12.39
N CYS A 52 7.08 -0.90 -12.22
CA CYS A 52 6.27 -1.14 -11.02
C CYS A 52 5.91 -2.61 -10.89
N THR A 53 5.52 -3.23 -11.99
CA THR A 53 5.15 -4.65 -11.98
C THR A 53 6.32 -5.51 -11.52
N THR A 54 7.51 -5.25 -12.02
CA THR A 54 8.71 -6.00 -11.65
C THR A 54 9.04 -5.85 -10.16
N GLU A 55 8.96 -4.62 -9.65
CA GLU A 55 9.24 -4.37 -8.24
C GLU A 55 8.21 -5.05 -7.32
N MET A 56 6.94 -4.95 -7.68
CA MET A 56 5.88 -5.59 -6.90
C MET A 56 6.01 -7.11 -6.90
N MET A 57 6.39 -7.69 -8.04
CA MET A 57 6.67 -9.12 -8.12
C MET A 57 7.82 -9.52 -7.20
N GLY A 58 8.85 -8.67 -7.11
CA GLY A 58 9.95 -8.89 -6.19
C GLY A 58 9.49 -8.99 -4.75
N PHE A 59 8.64 -8.07 -4.32
CA PHE A 59 8.06 -8.13 -2.98
C PHE A 59 7.22 -9.38 -2.79
N ALA A 60 6.40 -9.74 -3.77
CA ALA A 60 5.52 -10.90 -3.67
C ALA A 60 6.31 -12.20 -3.55
N LYS A 61 7.44 -12.31 -4.24
CA LYS A 61 8.30 -13.50 -4.18
C LYS A 61 8.99 -13.65 -2.84
N GLU A 62 9.16 -12.55 -2.09
CA GLU A 62 9.83 -12.56 -0.80
C GLU A 62 8.84 -12.67 0.37
N LYS A 63 7.62 -13.11 0.13
CA LYS A 63 6.59 -13.16 1.16
C LYS A 63 7.00 -13.95 2.40
N ASP A 64 7.72 -15.05 2.22
CA ASP A 64 8.14 -15.89 3.34
C ASP A 64 9.20 -15.18 4.18
N PHE A 65 10.09 -14.44 3.55
CA PHE A 65 11.08 -13.63 4.25
C PHE A 65 10.41 -12.60 5.15
N PHE A 66 9.46 -11.86 4.58
CA PHE A 66 8.74 -10.85 5.37
C PHE A 66 7.93 -11.48 6.50
N ALA A 67 7.24 -12.59 6.21
CA ALA A 67 6.47 -13.28 7.22
C ALA A 67 7.34 -13.79 8.37
N SER A 68 8.54 -14.27 8.07
CA SER A 68 9.47 -14.76 9.10
C SER A 68 9.96 -13.65 10.02
N HIS A 69 9.82 -12.39 9.61
CA HIS A 69 10.20 -11.21 10.41
C HIS A 69 8.98 -10.47 10.96
N ASN A 70 7.82 -11.10 11.00
CA ASN A 70 6.57 -10.49 11.45
C ASN A 70 6.29 -9.18 10.74
N THR A 71 6.56 -9.13 9.44
CA THR A 71 6.41 -7.92 8.63
C THR A 71 5.36 -8.14 7.56
N LYS A 72 4.43 -7.19 7.47
CA LYS A 72 3.38 -7.16 6.45
C LYS A 72 3.64 -6.03 5.47
N LEU A 73 3.13 -6.19 4.26
CA LEU A 73 3.27 -5.20 3.20
C LEU A 73 1.92 -4.60 2.86
N ILE A 74 1.90 -3.31 2.55
CA ILE A 74 0.73 -2.63 1.99
C ILE A 74 1.21 -1.76 0.85
N GLY A 75 0.67 -2.00 -0.34
CA GLY A 75 0.92 -1.13 -1.49
C GLY A 75 -0.14 -0.04 -1.56
N LEU A 76 0.18 1.06 -2.25
CA LEU A 76 -0.74 2.19 -2.39
C LEU A 76 -0.50 2.88 -3.71
N SER A 77 -1.58 3.19 -4.43
CA SER A 77 -1.51 4.13 -5.56
C SER A 77 -2.88 4.77 -5.77
N ILE A 78 -2.92 5.77 -6.65
CA ILE A 78 -4.14 6.52 -6.92
C ILE A 78 -5.08 5.84 -7.92
N ASP A 79 -4.72 4.67 -8.41
CA ASP A 79 -5.60 3.93 -9.33
C ASP A 79 -6.83 3.42 -8.60
N SER A 80 -7.90 3.16 -9.36
CA SER A 80 -9.14 2.65 -8.79
C SER A 80 -8.96 1.21 -8.28
N ILE A 81 -9.88 0.80 -7.40
CA ILE A 81 -9.86 -0.58 -6.90
C ILE A 81 -10.04 -1.59 -8.05
N HIS A 82 -10.83 -1.23 -9.06
CA HIS A 82 -11.03 -2.08 -10.22
C HIS A 82 -9.75 -2.25 -11.02
N ALA A 83 -8.98 -1.18 -11.20
CA ALA A 83 -7.69 -1.25 -11.88
C ALA A 83 -6.70 -2.10 -11.09
N HIS A 84 -6.65 -1.97 -9.77
CA HIS A 84 -5.77 -2.78 -8.93
C HIS A 84 -6.10 -4.26 -9.04
N ILE A 85 -7.38 -4.62 -8.96
CA ILE A 85 -7.81 -6.02 -9.05
C ILE A 85 -7.47 -6.59 -10.42
N ALA A 86 -7.75 -5.84 -11.49
CA ALA A 86 -7.42 -6.26 -12.84
C ALA A 86 -5.92 -6.47 -13.03
N TRP A 87 -5.10 -5.59 -12.46
CA TRP A 87 -3.65 -5.69 -12.56
C TRP A 87 -3.14 -6.93 -11.80
N VAL A 88 -3.60 -7.15 -10.57
CA VAL A 88 -3.20 -8.32 -9.78
C VAL A 88 -3.54 -9.60 -10.52
N ASN A 89 -4.74 -9.68 -11.07
CA ASN A 89 -5.18 -10.86 -11.82
C ASN A 89 -4.37 -11.04 -13.10
N ALA A 90 -4.07 -9.95 -13.83
CA ALA A 90 -3.29 -10.02 -15.06
C ALA A 90 -1.86 -10.52 -14.80
N VAL A 91 -1.24 -10.04 -13.73
CA VAL A 91 0.11 -10.48 -13.37
C VAL A 91 0.12 -11.95 -13.00
N GLN A 92 -0.85 -12.39 -12.20
CA GLN A 92 -0.95 -13.80 -11.83
C GLN A 92 -1.14 -14.69 -13.05
N GLU A 93 -2.02 -14.29 -13.96
CA GLU A 93 -2.30 -15.05 -15.17
C GLU A 93 -1.07 -15.18 -16.06
N LYS A 94 -0.31 -14.09 -16.23
CA LYS A 94 0.85 -14.07 -17.12
C LYS A 94 2.12 -14.67 -16.52
N THR A 95 2.31 -14.53 -15.22
CA THR A 95 3.59 -14.89 -14.56
C THR A 95 3.45 -15.96 -13.50
N GLY A 96 2.23 -16.25 -13.04
CA GLY A 96 2.01 -17.15 -11.93
C GLY A 96 2.28 -16.53 -10.56
N VAL A 97 2.67 -15.27 -10.50
CA VAL A 97 2.96 -14.59 -9.22
C VAL A 97 1.69 -13.94 -8.70
N LEU A 98 1.31 -14.29 -7.46
CA LEU A 98 0.15 -13.70 -6.79
C LEU A 98 0.62 -12.64 -5.79
N PHE A 99 0.04 -11.44 -5.90
CA PHE A 99 0.25 -10.40 -4.91
C PHE A 99 -0.70 -10.65 -3.74
N GLU A 100 -0.19 -11.22 -2.65
CA GLU A 100 -1.02 -11.57 -1.50
C GLU A 100 -1.19 -10.42 -0.51
N PHE A 101 -0.36 -9.38 -0.61
CA PHE A 101 -0.51 -8.20 0.24
C PHE A 101 -1.56 -7.25 -0.34
N PRO A 102 -2.25 -6.48 0.52
CA PRO A 102 -3.27 -5.56 0.05
C PRO A 102 -2.66 -4.37 -0.69
N ILE A 103 -3.40 -3.86 -1.68
CA ILE A 103 -3.06 -2.64 -2.40
C ILE A 103 -4.20 -1.65 -2.19
N ILE A 104 -3.89 -0.50 -1.61
CA ILE A 104 -4.87 0.53 -1.31
C ILE A 104 -5.22 1.30 -2.58
N ALA A 105 -6.53 1.48 -2.82
CA ALA A 105 -7.03 2.34 -3.88
C ALA A 105 -7.20 3.76 -3.31
N ASP A 106 -6.17 4.57 -3.46
CA ASP A 106 -6.12 5.93 -2.90
C ASP A 106 -6.51 6.98 -3.94
N ILE A 107 -7.67 6.80 -4.54
CA ILE A 107 -8.10 7.59 -5.69
C ILE A 107 -8.22 9.07 -5.38
N ASP A 108 -8.58 9.43 -4.16
CA ASP A 108 -8.68 10.81 -3.69
C ASP A 108 -7.42 11.31 -2.98
N MET A 109 -6.37 10.52 -2.99
CA MET A 109 -5.08 10.83 -2.38
C MET A 109 -5.17 11.09 -0.86
N LYS A 110 -6.21 10.59 -0.21
CA LYS A 110 -6.43 10.82 1.21
C LYS A 110 -5.30 10.23 2.06
N ILE A 111 -4.93 8.99 1.79
CA ILE A 111 -3.88 8.32 2.56
C ILE A 111 -2.50 8.90 2.21
N SER A 112 -2.30 9.22 0.94
CA SER A 112 -1.06 9.87 0.50
C SER A 112 -0.83 11.19 1.24
N LYS A 113 -1.88 11.99 1.42
CA LYS A 113 -1.81 13.22 2.20
C LYS A 113 -1.54 12.94 3.67
N LEU A 114 -2.23 11.95 4.23
CA LEU A 114 -2.11 11.61 5.64
C LEU A 114 -0.67 11.26 6.02
N TYR A 115 0.07 10.63 5.11
CA TYR A 115 1.44 10.21 5.36
C TYR A 115 2.48 11.16 4.75
N GLY A 116 2.05 12.30 4.22
CA GLY A 116 2.98 13.30 3.68
C GLY A 116 3.69 12.85 2.41
N MET A 117 3.06 12.02 1.61
CA MET A 117 3.67 11.48 0.38
C MET A 117 3.51 12.40 -0.82
N LEU A 118 2.69 13.43 -0.72
CA LEU A 118 2.45 14.34 -1.84
C LEU A 118 3.46 15.47 -1.84
N GLN A 119 3.92 15.81 -3.05
CA GLN A 119 4.78 16.99 -3.21
C GLN A 119 3.95 18.26 -3.06
N PRO A 120 4.49 19.31 -2.45
CA PRO A 120 3.79 20.59 -2.33
C PRO A 120 3.51 21.21 -3.69
#